data_39b03b56f74dd377cf54768372c436df
#
_entry.id   39b03b56f74dd377cf54768372c436df
#
_cell.length_a   1.000
_cell.length_b   1.000
_cell.length_c   1.000
_cell.angle_alpha   90.00
_cell.angle_beta   90.00
_cell.angle_gamma   90.00
#
_symmetry.space_group_name_H-M   'P 1'
#
loop_
_entity.id
_entity.type
_entity.pdbx_description
1 polymer ?
#
loop_
_entity_poly.entity_id
_entity_poly.type
_entity_poly.pdbx_seq_one_letter_code
_entity_poly.pdbx_strand_id
1 'polypeptide(L)'
;TNMAGRGVDIVLGGNPQNAEDKEKVIKAGGLHVLGTERHEARRIDNQLRGRSGRQGDPGSSQFFVSLEDDLMRVFGGERIQHFMEVLKIPEEEPIEAKMVSRAIESAQSRVEGFNFDARKHLLEYDNVMNKQREVFYRKRDEILKKAKSPEQLRSYILDIVKRQGFSEEE
;
A
#
# COMPACT_ATOMS: atom_id res chain seq x y z
N THR A 1 -13.52 -3.31 -0.20
CA THR A 1 -13.69 -4.27 0.91
C THR A 1 -12.37 -4.73 1.45
N ASN A 2 -12.26 -4.77 2.75
CA ASN A 2 -11.18 -5.47 3.38
C ASN A 2 -11.37 -6.97 3.17
N MET A 3 -10.50 -7.55 2.40
CA MET A 3 -10.48 -8.97 2.16
C MET A 3 -10.17 -9.73 3.46
N ALA A 4 -10.60 -10.98 3.52
CA ALA A 4 -10.18 -11.91 4.56
C ALA A 4 -8.66 -11.83 4.76
N GLY A 5 -8.23 -11.68 6.00
CA GLY A 5 -6.85 -11.42 6.35
C GLY A 5 -5.89 -12.54 5.92
N ARG A 6 -4.61 -12.32 6.11
CA ARG A 6 -3.56 -13.29 5.82
C ARG A 6 -3.77 -14.55 6.66
N GLY A 7 -3.65 -15.74 6.04
CA GLY A 7 -3.83 -17.02 6.71
C GLY A 7 -5.26 -17.57 6.68
N VAL A 8 -6.20 -16.85 6.07
CA VAL A 8 -7.56 -17.38 5.83
C VAL A 8 -7.56 -18.12 4.51
N ASP A 9 -7.97 -19.39 4.54
CA ASP A 9 -8.20 -20.18 3.34
C ASP A 9 -9.69 -20.25 3.01
N ILE A 10 -10.00 -20.39 1.72
CA ILE A 10 -11.37 -20.56 1.23
C ILE A 10 -11.51 -21.99 0.79
N VAL A 11 -12.40 -22.71 1.46
CA VAL A 11 -12.69 -24.11 1.19
C VAL A 11 -14.08 -24.21 0.56
N LEU A 12 -14.17 -24.91 -0.57
CA LEU A 12 -15.44 -25.13 -1.25
C LEU A 12 -16.26 -26.18 -0.50
N GLY A 13 -17.58 -26.05 -0.53
CA GLY A 13 -18.51 -27.02 0.06
C GLY A 13 -19.06 -26.65 1.44
N GLY A 14 -18.87 -25.38 1.86
CA GLY A 14 -19.48 -24.85 3.08
C GLY A 14 -18.73 -25.13 4.38
N ASN A 15 -19.33 -24.79 5.51
CA ASN A 15 -18.80 -25.05 6.85
C ASN A 15 -19.92 -25.60 7.76
N PRO A 16 -19.88 -26.88 8.17
CA PRO A 16 -18.83 -27.85 7.88
C PRO A 16 -18.77 -28.24 6.40
N GLN A 17 -17.60 -28.69 5.95
CA GLN A 17 -17.38 -29.03 4.55
C GLN A 17 -18.20 -30.29 4.18
N ASN A 18 -19.01 -30.17 3.11
CA ASN A 18 -19.78 -31.27 2.52
C ASN A 18 -19.20 -31.62 1.15
N ALA A 19 -18.87 -32.90 0.94
CA ALA A 19 -18.31 -33.41 -0.30
C ALA A 19 -19.27 -33.26 -1.49
N GLU A 20 -20.56 -33.50 -1.30
CA GLU A 20 -21.57 -33.38 -2.36
C GLU A 20 -21.71 -31.91 -2.82
N ASP A 21 -21.71 -30.97 -1.88
CA ASP A 21 -21.83 -29.57 -2.20
C ASP A 21 -20.53 -29.03 -2.83
N LYS A 22 -19.35 -29.53 -2.41
CA LYS A 22 -18.10 -29.27 -3.08
C LYS A 22 -18.12 -29.68 -4.54
N GLU A 23 -18.59 -30.91 -4.84
CA GLU A 23 -18.72 -31.38 -6.22
C GLU A 23 -19.67 -30.52 -7.06
N LYS A 24 -20.81 -30.11 -6.50
CA LYS A 24 -21.75 -29.21 -7.18
C LYS A 24 -21.08 -27.85 -7.54
N VAL A 25 -20.34 -27.27 -6.61
CA VAL A 25 -19.62 -26.00 -6.84
C VAL A 25 -18.55 -26.20 -7.90
N ILE A 26 -17.79 -27.29 -7.86
CA ILE A 26 -16.74 -27.57 -8.88
C ILE A 26 -17.39 -27.77 -10.26
N LYS A 27 -18.51 -28.49 -10.37
CA LYS A 27 -19.24 -28.65 -11.63
C LYS A 27 -19.82 -27.35 -12.16
N ALA A 28 -20.12 -26.39 -11.28
CA ALA A 28 -20.57 -25.05 -11.66
C ALA A 28 -19.41 -24.10 -12.08
N GLY A 29 -18.15 -24.56 -12.03
CA GLY A 29 -16.98 -23.76 -12.40
C GLY A 29 -16.17 -23.21 -11.22
N GLY A 30 -16.48 -23.63 -9.99
CA GLY A 30 -15.79 -23.23 -8.78
C GLY A 30 -16.21 -21.86 -8.25
N LEU A 31 -15.34 -21.25 -7.43
CA LEU A 31 -15.61 -19.94 -6.86
C LEU A 31 -15.47 -18.84 -7.91
N HIS A 32 -16.52 -18.06 -8.13
CA HIS A 32 -16.48 -16.84 -8.92
C HIS A 32 -16.29 -15.64 -8.00
N VAL A 33 -15.20 -14.88 -8.23
CA VAL A 33 -14.90 -13.63 -7.49
C VAL A 33 -15.33 -12.44 -8.34
N LEU A 34 -16.24 -11.65 -7.79
CA LEU A 34 -16.75 -10.44 -8.42
C LEU A 34 -16.21 -9.22 -7.70
N GLY A 35 -15.51 -8.35 -8.43
CA GLY A 35 -15.06 -7.05 -7.95
C GLY A 35 -15.93 -5.95 -8.55
N THR A 36 -16.43 -5.05 -7.71
CA THR A 36 -17.29 -3.93 -8.15
C THR A 36 -16.53 -2.66 -8.43
N GLU A 37 -15.21 -2.66 -8.14
CA GLU A 37 -14.28 -1.57 -8.41
C GLU A 37 -12.84 -2.09 -8.45
N ARG A 38 -11.90 -1.26 -8.86
CA ARG A 38 -10.47 -1.56 -8.81
C ARG A 38 -9.82 -0.80 -7.66
N HIS A 39 -8.90 -1.47 -6.97
CA HIS A 39 -8.08 -0.82 -5.95
C HIS A 39 -6.98 0.04 -6.57
N GLU A 40 -6.47 0.98 -5.81
CA GLU A 40 -5.32 1.80 -6.21
C GLU A 40 -4.06 0.96 -6.48
N ALA A 41 -3.89 -0.16 -5.79
CA ALA A 41 -2.75 -1.05 -5.93
C ALA A 41 -3.13 -2.36 -6.61
N ARG A 42 -2.50 -2.66 -7.74
CA ARG A 42 -2.70 -3.90 -8.52
C ARG A 42 -2.51 -5.17 -7.69
N ARG A 43 -1.59 -5.14 -6.72
CA ARG A 43 -1.37 -6.29 -5.82
C ARG A 43 -2.61 -6.67 -5.01
N ILE A 44 -3.45 -5.70 -4.63
CA ILE A 44 -4.68 -5.95 -3.87
C ILE A 44 -5.72 -6.61 -4.77
N ASP A 45 -5.88 -6.15 -6.01
CA ASP A 45 -6.73 -6.81 -7.00
C ASP A 45 -6.29 -8.26 -7.24
N ASN A 46 -4.99 -8.49 -7.34
CA ASN A 46 -4.45 -9.85 -7.51
C ASN A 46 -4.68 -10.72 -6.26
N GLN A 47 -4.66 -10.16 -5.07
CA GLN A 47 -5.04 -10.87 -3.85
C GLN A 47 -6.51 -11.25 -3.85
N LEU A 48 -7.38 -10.38 -4.37
CA LEU A 48 -8.80 -10.67 -4.53
C LEU A 48 -9.02 -11.77 -5.57
N ARG A 49 -8.40 -11.66 -6.74
CA ARG A 49 -8.44 -12.71 -7.78
C ARG A 49 -7.95 -14.05 -7.27
N GLY A 50 -6.88 -14.06 -6.48
CA GLY A 50 -6.30 -15.26 -5.88
C GLY A 50 -7.16 -15.90 -4.78
N ARG A 51 -8.38 -15.40 -4.53
CA ARG A 51 -9.36 -16.09 -3.69
C ARG A 51 -10.07 -17.21 -4.44
N SER A 52 -10.16 -17.14 -5.77
CA SER A 52 -10.63 -18.22 -6.63
C SER A 52 -9.48 -19.14 -7.06
N GLY A 53 -9.80 -20.35 -7.50
CA GLY A 53 -8.84 -21.29 -8.08
C GLY A 53 -7.78 -21.78 -7.07
N ARG A 54 -8.11 -21.91 -5.80
CA ARG A 54 -7.18 -22.39 -4.77
C ARG A 54 -7.08 -23.92 -4.77
N GLN A 55 -5.88 -24.40 -4.42
CA GLN A 55 -5.60 -25.83 -4.26
C GLN A 55 -5.92 -26.68 -5.51
N GLY A 56 -5.90 -26.05 -6.69
CA GLY A 56 -6.23 -26.73 -7.94
C GLY A 56 -7.72 -26.80 -8.27
N ASP A 57 -8.58 -26.25 -7.43
CA ASP A 57 -10.00 -26.12 -7.73
C ASP A 57 -10.22 -25.14 -8.89
N PRO A 58 -11.24 -25.35 -9.75
CA PRO A 58 -11.60 -24.37 -10.76
C PRO A 58 -12.08 -23.06 -10.11
N GLY A 59 -11.97 -21.97 -10.85
CA GLY A 59 -12.47 -20.68 -10.39
C GLY A 59 -12.31 -19.60 -11.43
N SER A 60 -13.02 -18.50 -11.26
CA SER A 60 -12.99 -17.36 -12.17
C SER A 60 -13.06 -16.05 -11.40
N SER A 61 -12.71 -14.96 -12.06
CA SER A 61 -12.83 -13.62 -11.48
C SER A 61 -13.20 -12.61 -12.54
N GLN A 62 -14.06 -11.66 -12.19
CA GLN A 62 -14.47 -10.57 -13.06
C GLN A 62 -14.53 -9.27 -12.27
N PHE A 63 -14.09 -8.18 -12.89
CA PHE A 63 -14.20 -6.83 -12.34
C PHE A 63 -15.14 -6.00 -13.18
N PHE A 64 -16.06 -5.33 -12.52
CA PHE A 64 -16.90 -4.29 -13.06
C PHE A 64 -16.38 -2.95 -12.59
N VAL A 65 -16.11 -2.03 -13.50
CA VAL A 65 -15.46 -0.74 -13.21
C VAL A 65 -16.26 0.36 -13.86
N SER A 66 -16.53 1.43 -13.15
CA SER A 66 -17.10 2.65 -13.69
C SER A 66 -16.01 3.64 -14.09
N LEU A 67 -16.28 4.46 -15.07
CA LEU A 67 -15.42 5.61 -15.40
C LEU A 67 -15.51 6.72 -14.35
N GLU A 68 -16.52 6.67 -13.50
CA GLU A 68 -16.71 7.57 -12.36
C GLU A 68 -15.93 7.13 -11.11
N ASP A 69 -15.40 5.90 -11.10
CA ASP A 69 -14.58 5.41 -9.99
C ASP A 69 -13.38 6.35 -9.76
N ASP A 70 -13.00 6.56 -8.51
CA ASP A 70 -11.95 7.50 -8.12
C ASP A 70 -10.63 7.26 -8.87
N LEU A 71 -10.28 6.00 -9.08
CA LEU A 71 -9.10 5.61 -9.85
C LEU A 71 -9.14 6.18 -11.28
N MET A 72 -10.29 6.10 -11.93
CA MET A 72 -10.46 6.54 -13.31
C MET A 72 -10.61 8.05 -13.39
N ARG A 73 -11.34 8.66 -12.45
CA ARG A 73 -11.56 10.10 -12.38
C ARG A 73 -10.26 10.88 -12.20
N VAL A 74 -9.38 10.41 -11.30
CA VAL A 74 -8.14 11.14 -10.93
C VAL A 74 -6.99 10.84 -11.88
N PHE A 75 -6.85 9.61 -12.35
CA PHE A 75 -5.65 9.15 -13.05
C PHE A 75 -5.88 8.64 -14.48
N GLY A 76 -7.12 8.42 -14.87
CA GLY A 76 -7.46 7.83 -16.18
C GLY A 76 -8.37 8.68 -17.07
N GLY A 77 -9.00 9.71 -16.51
CA GLY A 77 -10.24 10.28 -17.00
C GLY A 77 -10.22 10.89 -18.39
N GLU A 78 -9.34 11.83 -18.69
CA GLU A 78 -9.46 12.65 -19.90
C GLU A 78 -9.38 11.85 -21.22
N ARG A 79 -8.48 10.88 -21.30
CA ARG A 79 -8.31 10.10 -22.52
C ARG A 79 -9.46 9.13 -22.77
N ILE A 80 -10.02 8.57 -21.71
CA ILE A 80 -11.14 7.62 -21.84
C ILE A 80 -12.44 8.36 -22.09
N GLN A 81 -12.67 9.48 -21.40
CA GLN A 81 -13.83 10.33 -21.67
C GLN A 81 -13.86 10.80 -23.12
N HIS A 82 -12.74 11.31 -23.63
CA HIS A 82 -12.65 11.70 -25.03
C HIS A 82 -12.89 10.52 -26.00
N PHE A 83 -12.40 9.33 -25.67
CA PHE A 83 -12.65 8.12 -26.46
C PHE A 83 -14.12 7.71 -26.46
N MET A 84 -14.80 7.82 -25.31
CA MET A 84 -16.23 7.54 -25.20
C MET A 84 -17.09 8.52 -26.00
N GLU A 85 -16.75 9.81 -25.93
CA GLU A 85 -17.43 10.86 -26.73
C GLU A 85 -17.29 10.61 -28.24
N VAL A 86 -16.10 10.21 -28.68
CA VAL A 86 -15.82 9.92 -30.08
C VAL A 86 -16.58 8.68 -30.57
N LEU A 87 -16.65 7.63 -29.74
CA LEU A 87 -17.31 6.37 -30.12
C LEU A 87 -18.84 6.41 -30.01
N LYS A 88 -19.41 7.41 -29.33
CA LYS A 88 -20.84 7.53 -29.04
C LYS A 88 -21.46 6.24 -28.49
N ILE A 89 -20.72 5.57 -27.57
CA ILE A 89 -21.19 4.34 -26.94
C ILE A 89 -22.30 4.71 -25.96
N PRO A 90 -23.47 4.03 -26.01
CA PRO A 90 -24.53 4.23 -25.03
C PRO A 90 -24.00 3.96 -23.60
N GLU A 91 -24.40 4.77 -22.63
CA GLU A 91 -23.96 4.65 -21.23
C GLU A 91 -24.33 3.31 -20.58
N GLU A 92 -25.33 2.63 -21.11
CA GLU A 92 -25.84 1.38 -20.59
C GLU A 92 -25.11 0.13 -21.12
N GLU A 93 -24.26 0.27 -22.14
CA GLU A 93 -23.56 -0.87 -22.75
C GLU A 93 -22.20 -1.12 -22.07
N PRO A 94 -21.92 -2.36 -21.60
CA PRO A 94 -20.63 -2.70 -21.04
C PRO A 94 -19.53 -2.68 -22.11
N ILE A 95 -18.44 -2.00 -21.82
CA ILE A 95 -17.33 -1.84 -22.77
C ILE A 95 -16.27 -2.90 -22.48
N GLU A 96 -16.21 -3.92 -23.31
CA GLU A 96 -15.19 -4.96 -23.28
C GLU A 96 -14.05 -4.66 -24.26
N ALA A 97 -13.28 -3.62 -24.01
CA ALA A 97 -12.17 -3.27 -24.89
C ALA A 97 -10.82 -3.45 -24.19
N LYS A 98 -9.88 -4.10 -24.88
CA LYS A 98 -8.48 -4.25 -24.39
C LYS A 98 -7.82 -2.90 -24.10
N MET A 99 -8.26 -1.84 -24.78
CA MET A 99 -7.75 -0.49 -24.56
C MET A 99 -8.18 0.07 -23.22
N VAL A 100 -9.42 -0.17 -22.78
CA VAL A 100 -9.93 0.23 -21.46
C VAL A 100 -9.16 -0.50 -20.36
N SER A 101 -8.94 -1.81 -20.51
CA SER A 101 -8.13 -2.58 -19.56
C SER A 101 -6.71 -2.03 -19.41
N ARG A 102 -6.07 -1.67 -20.51
CA ARG A 102 -4.73 -1.05 -20.49
C ARG A 102 -4.73 0.34 -19.85
N ALA A 103 -5.79 1.11 -20.07
CA ALA A 103 -5.94 2.43 -19.46
C ALA A 103 -6.08 2.33 -17.93
N ILE A 104 -6.88 1.37 -17.45
CA ILE A 104 -7.02 1.07 -16.02
C ILE A 104 -5.66 0.66 -15.40
N GLU A 105 -4.93 -0.25 -16.06
CA GLU A 105 -3.60 -0.66 -15.62
C GLU A 105 -2.61 0.51 -15.58
N SER A 106 -2.67 1.40 -16.56
CA SER A 106 -1.85 2.62 -16.58
C SER A 106 -2.22 3.58 -15.46
N ALA A 107 -3.51 3.76 -15.18
CA ALA A 107 -3.98 4.57 -14.07
C ALA A 107 -3.48 4.01 -12.72
N GLN A 108 -3.63 2.71 -12.48
CA GLN A 108 -3.10 2.05 -11.28
C GLN A 108 -1.59 2.27 -11.13
N SER A 109 -0.82 2.12 -12.21
CA SER A 109 0.63 2.32 -12.17
C SER A 109 1.02 3.76 -11.79
N ARG A 110 0.26 4.75 -12.23
CA ARG A 110 0.47 6.16 -11.85
C ARG A 110 0.18 6.40 -10.37
N VAL A 111 -0.93 5.86 -9.86
CA VAL A 111 -1.27 5.94 -8.43
C VAL A 111 -0.19 5.28 -7.57
N GLU A 112 0.25 4.09 -7.96
CA GLU A 112 1.32 3.38 -7.25
C GLU A 112 2.61 4.20 -7.23
N GLY A 113 2.98 4.83 -8.36
CA GLY A 113 4.14 5.74 -8.46
C GLY A 113 4.00 6.94 -7.53
N PHE A 114 2.87 7.64 -7.59
CA PHE A 114 2.61 8.79 -6.72
C PHE A 114 2.67 8.42 -5.23
N ASN A 115 2.03 7.34 -4.85
CA ASN A 115 2.06 6.84 -3.47
C ASN A 115 3.46 6.37 -3.04
N PHE A 116 4.27 5.84 -3.97
CA PHE A 116 5.66 5.48 -3.71
C PHE A 116 6.50 6.73 -3.42
N ASP A 117 6.39 7.76 -4.26
CA ASP A 117 7.14 9.01 -4.09
C ASP A 117 6.76 9.72 -2.80
N ALA A 118 5.47 9.79 -2.47
CA ALA A 118 5.00 10.34 -1.21
C ALA A 118 5.62 9.63 0.01
N ARG A 119 5.64 8.29 0.00
CA ARG A 119 6.28 7.50 1.07
C ARG A 119 7.79 7.69 1.12
N LYS A 120 8.44 7.84 -0.04
CA LYS A 120 9.88 8.08 -0.12
C LYS A 120 10.24 9.42 0.51
N HIS A 121 9.51 10.49 0.19
CA HIS A 121 9.70 11.80 0.80
C HIS A 121 9.49 11.76 2.31
N LEU A 122 8.43 11.09 2.77
CA LEU A 122 8.19 10.93 4.21
C LEU A 122 9.38 10.24 4.91
N LEU A 123 9.93 9.19 4.30
CA LEU A 123 11.10 8.48 4.82
C LEU A 123 12.35 9.38 4.84
N GLU A 124 12.55 10.23 3.84
CA GLU A 124 13.65 11.18 3.79
C GLU A 124 13.59 12.18 4.95
N TYR A 125 12.40 12.71 5.26
CA TYR A 125 12.21 13.57 6.45
C TYR A 125 12.45 12.81 7.76
N ASP A 126 11.93 11.61 7.89
CA ASP A 126 12.12 10.79 9.09
C ASP A 126 13.60 10.45 9.33
N ASN A 127 14.38 10.22 8.26
CA ASN A 127 15.82 10.00 8.34
C ASN A 127 16.57 11.20 8.93
N VAL A 128 16.17 12.42 8.60
CA VAL A 128 16.78 13.64 9.19
C VAL A 128 16.48 13.69 10.69
N MET A 129 15.23 13.46 11.07
CA MET A 129 14.81 13.44 12.47
C MET A 129 15.52 12.32 13.25
N ASN A 130 15.69 11.16 12.66
CA ASN A 130 16.42 10.05 13.27
C ASN A 130 17.90 10.38 13.50
N LYS A 131 18.57 11.02 12.54
CA LYS A 131 19.95 11.46 12.74
C LYS A 131 20.08 12.48 13.89
N GLN A 132 19.16 13.42 14.00
CA GLN A 132 19.14 14.37 15.12
C GLN A 132 18.93 13.63 16.45
N ARG A 133 18.02 12.67 16.49
CA ARG A 133 17.74 11.82 17.65
C ARG A 133 18.96 11.01 18.06
N GLU A 134 19.64 10.37 17.11
CA GLU A 134 20.87 9.60 17.37
C GLU A 134 21.97 10.47 17.95
N VAL A 135 22.19 11.69 17.41
CA VAL A 135 23.18 12.63 17.93
C VAL A 135 22.84 13.04 19.35
N PHE A 136 21.56 13.32 19.63
CA PHE A 136 21.11 13.70 20.96
C PHE A 136 21.30 12.55 21.97
N TYR A 137 20.88 11.34 21.64
CA TYR A 137 21.04 10.19 22.52
C TYR A 137 22.51 9.83 22.74
N ARG A 138 23.36 9.96 21.72
CA ARG A 138 24.80 9.76 21.87
C ARG A 138 25.40 10.74 22.87
N LYS A 139 25.09 12.02 22.76
CA LYS A 139 25.54 13.04 23.71
C LYS A 139 25.00 12.76 25.12
N ARG A 140 23.74 12.39 25.24
CA ARG A 140 23.16 12.01 26.53
C ARG A 140 23.91 10.84 27.18
N ASP A 141 24.19 9.80 26.40
CA ASP A 141 24.90 8.62 26.89
C ASP A 141 26.35 8.94 27.30
N GLU A 142 27.03 9.83 26.57
CA GLU A 142 28.35 10.32 26.94
C GLU A 142 28.32 11.05 28.30
N ILE A 143 27.34 11.93 28.50
CA ILE A 143 27.15 12.64 29.76
C ILE A 143 26.87 11.67 30.91
N LEU A 144 25.94 10.73 30.69
CA LEU A 144 25.58 9.75 31.72
C LEU A 144 26.75 8.83 32.10
N LYS A 145 27.60 8.46 31.15
CA LYS A 145 28.81 7.68 31.41
C LYS A 145 29.83 8.47 32.25
N LYS A 146 30.00 9.76 31.93
CA LYS A 146 30.92 10.66 32.65
C LYS A 146 30.38 11.10 34.02
N ALA A 147 29.04 11.14 34.16
CA ALA A 147 28.40 11.48 35.43
C ALA A 147 28.67 10.45 36.57
N LYS A 148 29.21 9.27 36.25
CA LYS A 148 29.68 8.30 37.25
C LYS A 148 30.91 8.78 38.05
N SER A 149 31.68 9.74 37.50
CA SER A 149 32.80 10.40 38.19
C SER A 149 32.57 11.91 38.17
N PRO A 150 32.43 12.57 39.34
CA PRO A 150 32.21 14.02 39.41
C PRO A 150 33.31 14.84 38.72
N GLU A 151 34.55 14.38 38.82
CA GLU A 151 35.69 15.05 38.19
C GLU A 151 35.65 14.99 36.67
N GLN A 152 35.29 13.83 36.09
CA GLN A 152 35.16 13.66 34.66
C GLN A 152 33.99 14.48 34.12
N LEU A 153 32.89 14.56 34.84
CA LEU A 153 31.74 15.36 34.46
C LEU A 153 32.08 16.84 34.46
N ARG A 154 32.78 17.33 35.50
CA ARG A 154 33.22 18.74 35.59
C ARG A 154 34.15 19.11 34.43
N SER A 155 35.16 18.29 34.16
CA SER A 155 36.07 18.48 33.03
C SER A 155 35.33 18.53 31.67
N TYR A 156 34.35 17.64 31.48
CA TYR A 156 33.55 17.59 30.27
C TYR A 156 32.68 18.84 30.08
N ILE A 157 32.04 19.31 31.16
CA ILE A 157 31.23 20.54 31.11
C ILE A 157 32.10 21.74 30.79
N LEU A 158 33.26 21.88 31.43
CA LEU A 158 34.20 22.95 31.15
C LEU A 158 34.71 22.96 29.72
N ASP A 159 34.97 21.78 29.14
CA ASP A 159 35.35 21.66 27.72
C ASP A 159 34.22 22.12 26.77
N ILE A 160 32.97 21.79 27.09
CA ILE A 160 31.83 22.26 26.31
C ILE A 160 31.67 23.78 26.41
N VAL A 161 31.78 24.34 27.60
CA VAL A 161 31.68 25.80 27.85
C VAL A 161 32.76 26.55 27.08
N LYS A 162 34.00 26.07 27.15
CA LYS A 162 35.13 26.66 26.39
C LYS A 162 34.91 26.62 24.87
N ARG A 163 34.35 25.52 24.33
CA ARG A 163 34.03 25.42 22.91
C ARG A 163 32.89 26.33 22.46
N GLN A 164 32.04 26.77 23.37
CA GLN A 164 30.97 27.74 23.10
C GLN A 164 31.45 29.20 23.22
N GLY A 165 32.72 29.43 23.54
CA GLY A 165 33.31 30.77 23.64
C GLY A 165 33.09 31.49 24.93
N PHE A 166 32.64 30.75 26.00
CA PHE A 166 32.56 31.32 27.34
C PHE A 166 33.91 31.20 28.05
N SER A 167 34.36 32.27 28.72
CA SER A 167 35.53 32.24 29.59
C SER A 167 35.24 31.63 30.93
N GLU A 168 36.27 31.14 31.64
CA GLU A 168 36.12 30.52 33.00
C GLU A 168 35.67 31.52 34.07
N GLU A 169 35.57 32.81 33.75
CA GLU A 169 35.24 33.90 34.69
C GLU A 169 33.80 34.39 34.60
N GLU A 170 32.98 33.85 33.69
CA GLU A 170 31.54 34.04 33.59
C GLU A 170 30.77 32.76 34.00
#